data_a233f651d1fa229c297a06f6f985702e
#
_entry.id   a233f651d1fa229c297a06f6f985702e
#
_cell.length_a   1.000
_cell.length_b   1.000
_cell.length_c   1.000
_cell.angle_alpha   90.00
_cell.angle_beta   90.00
_cell.angle_gamma   90.00
#
_symmetry.space_group_name_H-M   'P 1'
#
loop_
_entity.id
_entity.type
_entity.pdbx_description
1 polymer ?
#
loop_
_entity_poly.entity_id
_entity_poly.type
_entity_poly.pdbx_seq_one_letter_code
_entity_poly.pdbx_strand_id
1 'polypeptide(L)'
;MKILIFLFLKFLLLSNFLMAEIIPTKSKILKLSGECFKDSQNQVCMELVSQIEKLQLLAFDQNRFKCQSSLLGLQSELIEAYFLKNFSNEKNLIMIPYVIKNC
;
A
#
# COMPACT_ATOMS: atom_id res chain seq x y z
N MET A 1 -29.06 29.87 -6.55
CA MET A 1 -27.96 29.31 -7.33
C MET A 1 -26.62 29.31 -6.61
N LYS A 2 -26.24 30.39 -5.94
CA LYS A 2 -24.97 30.47 -5.20
C LYS A 2 -24.86 29.47 -4.05
N ILE A 3 -25.94 29.09 -3.40
CA ILE A 3 -25.98 28.14 -2.28
C ILE A 3 -25.69 26.72 -2.75
N LEU A 4 -26.19 26.33 -3.92
CA LEU A 4 -25.95 25.00 -4.50
C LEU A 4 -24.48 24.78 -4.89
N ILE A 5 -23.83 25.81 -5.43
CA ILE A 5 -22.41 25.77 -5.79
C ILE A 5 -21.55 25.64 -4.53
N PHE A 6 -21.92 26.33 -3.44
CA PHE A 6 -21.22 26.27 -2.16
C PHE A 6 -21.31 24.88 -1.52
N LEU A 7 -22.47 24.24 -1.57
CA LEU A 7 -22.69 22.90 -1.06
C LEU A 7 -21.89 21.86 -1.87
N PHE A 8 -21.85 22.04 -3.19
CA PHE A 8 -21.10 21.16 -4.09
C PHE A 8 -19.59 21.25 -3.84
N LEU A 9 -19.05 22.45 -3.63
CA LEU A 9 -17.66 22.69 -3.29
C LEU A 9 -17.28 22.08 -1.95
N LYS A 10 -18.14 22.20 -0.93
CA LYS A 10 -17.92 21.56 0.37
C LYS A 10 -17.89 20.03 0.25
N PHE A 11 -18.74 19.46 -0.57
CA PHE A 11 -18.79 18.03 -0.80
C PHE A 11 -17.51 17.53 -1.47
N LEU A 12 -16.98 18.25 -2.46
CA LEU A 12 -15.73 17.92 -3.12
C LEU A 12 -14.53 18.01 -2.19
N LEU A 13 -14.48 19.03 -1.32
CA LEU A 13 -13.43 19.18 -0.33
C LEU A 13 -13.45 18.07 0.71
N LEU A 14 -14.63 17.65 1.15
CA LEU A 14 -14.78 16.52 2.08
C LEU A 14 -14.35 15.21 1.47
N SER A 15 -14.64 14.97 0.19
CA SER A 15 -14.19 13.77 -0.53
C SER A 15 -12.67 13.70 -0.61
N ASN A 16 -12.01 14.81 -0.92
CA ASN A 16 -10.55 14.89 -0.99
C ASN A 16 -9.91 14.68 0.39
N PHE A 17 -10.52 15.21 1.43
CA PHE A 17 -10.04 15.06 2.80
C PHE A 17 -10.13 13.60 3.27
N LEU A 18 -11.23 12.91 2.98
CA LEU A 18 -11.42 11.50 3.33
C LEU A 18 -10.43 10.59 2.59
N MET A 19 -10.11 10.89 1.34
CA MET A 19 -9.13 10.11 0.58
C MET A 19 -7.71 10.30 1.13
N ALA A 20 -7.37 11.46 1.65
CA ALA A 20 -6.07 11.74 2.25
C ALA A 20 -5.82 10.96 3.54
N GLU A 21 -6.87 10.61 4.30
CA GLU A 21 -6.77 9.85 5.55
C GLU A 21 -6.56 8.34 5.33
N ILE A 22 -6.75 7.84 4.13
CA ILE A 22 -6.70 6.40 3.82
C ILE A 22 -5.31 5.95 3.36
N ILE A 23 -4.34 6.87 3.25
CA ILE A 23 -2.99 6.53 2.82
C ILE A 23 -2.26 5.82 3.97
N PRO A 24 -1.82 4.55 3.79
CA PRO A 24 -1.14 3.82 4.85
C PRO A 24 0.27 4.36 5.07
N THR A 25 0.77 4.20 6.29
CA THR A 25 2.16 4.52 6.59
C THR A 25 3.07 3.36 6.19
N LYS A 26 4.34 3.65 5.94
CA LYS A 26 5.35 2.63 5.68
C LYS A 26 5.43 1.60 6.81
N SER A 27 5.39 2.06 8.05
CA SER A 27 5.42 1.22 9.23
C SER A 27 4.28 0.20 9.25
N LYS A 28 3.08 0.63 8.93
CA LYS A 28 1.90 -0.25 8.85
C LYS A 28 2.06 -1.29 7.74
N ILE A 29 2.56 -0.88 6.58
CA ILE A 29 2.82 -1.79 5.45
C ILE A 29 3.80 -2.89 5.86
N LEU A 30 4.89 -2.53 6.53
CA LEU A 30 5.90 -3.51 6.96
C LEU A 30 5.36 -4.48 7.99
N LYS A 31 4.56 -4.00 8.94
CA LYS A 31 3.92 -4.84 9.95
C LYS A 31 2.95 -5.84 9.32
N LEU A 32 2.09 -5.37 8.43
CA LEU A 32 1.12 -6.22 7.74
C LEU A 32 1.80 -7.23 6.81
N SER A 33 2.93 -6.85 6.20
CA SER A 33 3.73 -7.76 5.37
C SER A 33 4.23 -8.95 6.18
N GLY A 34 4.73 -8.70 7.39
CA GLY A 34 5.15 -9.75 8.30
C GLY A 34 4.02 -10.67 8.69
N GLU A 35 2.85 -10.11 8.99
CA GLU A 35 1.64 -10.89 9.35
C GLU A 35 1.13 -11.72 8.18
N CYS A 36 1.08 -11.14 6.99
CA CYS A 36 0.69 -11.86 5.77
C CYS A 36 1.62 -13.03 5.49
N PHE A 37 2.91 -12.82 5.63
CA PHE A 37 3.92 -13.84 5.36
C PHE A 37 3.85 -15.01 6.35
N LYS A 38 3.55 -14.73 7.62
CA LYS A 38 3.48 -15.77 8.66
C LYS A 38 2.25 -16.67 8.53
N ASP A 39 1.10 -16.09 8.23
CA ASP A 39 -0.19 -16.78 8.39
C ASP A 39 -0.93 -16.98 7.07
N SER A 40 -0.48 -16.39 5.99
CA SER A 40 -1.12 -16.44 4.66
C SER A 40 -2.65 -16.26 4.71
N GLN A 41 -3.13 -15.51 5.70
CA GLN A 41 -4.54 -15.21 5.83
C GLN A 41 -4.97 -14.32 4.68
N ASN A 42 -5.92 -14.80 3.91
CA ASN A 42 -6.33 -14.23 2.64
C ASN A 42 -6.72 -12.76 2.71
N GLN A 43 -7.44 -12.36 3.77
CA GLN A 43 -7.95 -11.00 3.89
C GLN A 43 -6.83 -9.99 4.16
N VAL A 44 -5.90 -10.31 5.05
CA VAL A 44 -4.79 -9.41 5.39
C VAL A 44 -3.89 -9.21 4.19
N CYS A 45 -3.59 -10.26 3.45
CA CYS A 45 -2.72 -10.20 2.27
C CYS A 45 -3.34 -9.39 1.14
N MET A 46 -4.64 -9.58 0.88
CA MET A 46 -5.34 -8.81 -0.16
C MET A 46 -5.44 -7.31 0.19
N GLU A 47 -5.78 -7.02 1.43
CA GLU A 47 -5.83 -5.64 1.91
C GLU A 47 -4.45 -4.98 1.82
N LEU A 48 -3.42 -5.71 2.20
CA LEU A 48 -2.03 -5.23 2.13
C LEU A 48 -1.63 -4.90 0.69
N VAL A 49 -1.93 -5.75 -0.28
CA VAL A 49 -1.64 -5.50 -1.69
C VAL A 49 -2.29 -4.20 -2.15
N SER A 50 -3.54 -3.98 -1.78
CA SER A 50 -4.27 -2.75 -2.10
C SER A 50 -3.62 -1.51 -1.45
N GLN A 51 -3.18 -1.61 -0.22
CA GLN A 51 -2.53 -0.51 0.50
C GLN A 51 -1.15 -0.18 -0.07
N ILE A 52 -0.39 -1.19 -0.48
CA ILE A 52 0.89 -0.99 -1.14
C ILE A 52 0.71 -0.25 -2.46
N GLU A 53 -0.34 -0.56 -3.21
CA GLU A 53 -0.65 0.15 -4.45
C GLU A 53 -0.89 1.65 -4.20
N LYS A 54 -1.64 1.99 -3.17
CA LYS A 54 -1.88 3.40 -2.80
C LYS A 54 -0.57 4.12 -2.46
N LEU A 55 0.31 3.46 -1.72
CA LEU A 55 1.60 4.04 -1.37
C LEU A 55 2.52 4.18 -2.59
N GLN A 56 2.44 3.25 -3.55
CA GLN A 56 3.16 3.36 -4.82
C GLN A 56 2.72 4.60 -5.62
N LEU A 57 1.41 4.84 -5.70
CA LEU A 57 0.88 6.01 -6.40
C LEU A 57 1.35 7.31 -5.75
N LEU A 58 1.37 7.36 -4.43
CA LEU A 58 1.89 8.51 -3.70
C LEU A 58 3.39 8.72 -3.98
N ALA A 59 4.17 7.66 -3.95
CA ALA A 59 5.60 7.74 -4.24
C ALA A 59 5.85 8.23 -5.67
N PHE A 60 5.04 7.78 -6.62
CA PHE A 60 5.11 8.25 -8.01
C PHE A 60 4.82 9.75 -8.10
N ASP A 61 3.76 10.22 -7.46
CA ASP A 61 3.39 11.65 -7.45
C ASP A 61 4.47 12.53 -6.82
N GLN A 62 5.22 11.99 -5.89
CA GLN A 62 6.31 12.68 -5.21
C GLN A 62 7.66 12.50 -5.91
N ASN A 63 7.69 11.88 -7.08
CA ASN A 63 8.92 11.58 -7.83
C ASN A 63 9.91 10.70 -7.06
N ARG A 64 9.41 9.86 -6.14
CA ARG A 64 10.21 8.93 -5.34
C ARG A 64 10.22 7.55 -6.01
N PHE A 65 10.90 7.46 -7.15
CA PHE A 65 10.86 6.29 -8.02
C PHE A 65 11.53 5.06 -7.41
N LYS A 66 12.55 5.22 -6.60
CA LYS A 66 13.17 4.10 -5.89
C LYS A 66 12.23 3.50 -4.86
N CYS A 67 11.50 4.34 -4.15
CA CYS A 67 10.45 3.89 -3.25
C CYS A 67 9.36 3.14 -4.01
N GLN A 68 8.87 3.72 -5.10
CA GLN A 68 7.86 3.09 -5.95
C GLN A 68 8.30 1.72 -6.44
N SER A 69 9.51 1.59 -6.97
CA SER A 69 10.07 0.31 -7.43
C SER A 69 10.17 -0.72 -6.32
N SER A 70 10.60 -0.29 -5.13
CA SER A 70 10.72 -1.18 -3.97
C SER A 70 9.36 -1.70 -3.52
N LEU A 71 8.37 -0.84 -3.50
CA LEU A 71 7.00 -1.21 -3.16
C LEU A 71 6.38 -2.14 -4.20
N LEU A 72 6.65 -1.90 -5.48
CA LEU A 72 6.20 -2.79 -6.56
C LEU A 72 6.81 -4.18 -6.40
N GLY A 73 8.10 -4.26 -6.08
CA GLY A 73 8.77 -5.53 -5.81
C GLY A 73 8.16 -6.26 -4.62
N LEU A 74 7.88 -5.56 -3.53
CA LEU A 74 7.22 -6.13 -2.35
C LEU A 74 5.82 -6.63 -2.71
N GLN A 75 5.05 -5.85 -3.46
CA GLN A 75 3.72 -6.25 -3.91
C GLN A 75 3.78 -7.54 -4.74
N SER A 76 4.75 -7.65 -5.65
CA SER A 76 4.94 -8.85 -6.46
C SER A 76 5.27 -10.07 -5.60
N GLU A 77 6.12 -9.93 -4.59
CA GLU A 77 6.44 -11.01 -3.66
C GLU A 77 5.21 -11.48 -2.89
N LEU A 78 4.39 -10.55 -2.43
CA LEU A 78 3.17 -10.86 -1.68
C LEU A 78 2.12 -11.54 -2.56
N ILE A 79 1.96 -11.07 -3.79
CA ILE A 79 1.04 -11.67 -4.76
C ILE A 79 1.48 -13.10 -5.07
N GLU A 80 2.76 -13.32 -5.31
CA GLU A 80 3.31 -14.64 -5.57
C GLU A 80 3.07 -15.56 -4.37
N ALA A 81 3.38 -15.09 -3.18
CA ALA A 81 3.18 -15.85 -1.96
C ALA A 81 1.70 -16.20 -1.75
N TYR A 82 0.81 -15.23 -1.98
CA TYR A 82 -0.63 -15.39 -1.77
C TYR A 82 -1.27 -16.34 -2.80
N PHE A 83 -1.02 -16.12 -4.10
CA PHE A 83 -1.68 -16.89 -5.15
C PHE A 83 -1.03 -18.24 -5.43
N LEU A 84 0.27 -18.34 -5.33
CA LEU A 84 0.99 -19.57 -5.63
C LEU A 84 1.19 -20.44 -4.40
N LYS A 85 0.83 -19.94 -3.22
CA LYS A 85 1.04 -20.62 -1.93
C LYS A 85 2.46 -21.15 -1.78
N ASN A 86 3.39 -20.48 -2.39
CA ASN A 86 4.78 -20.86 -2.42
C ASN A 86 5.53 -20.27 -1.23
N PHE A 87 4.95 -20.47 -0.04
CA PHE A 87 5.60 -20.12 1.21
C PHE A 87 6.64 -21.19 1.54
N SER A 88 7.82 -21.06 1.00
CA SER A 88 8.91 -21.81 1.59
C SER A 88 9.25 -21.10 2.91
N ASN A 89 9.30 -21.87 3.99
CA ASN A 89 9.57 -21.39 5.34
C ASN A 89 10.92 -20.65 5.49
N GLU A 90 11.71 -20.61 4.44
CA GLU A 90 13.05 -20.05 4.44
C GLU A 90 13.16 -18.70 3.73
N LYS A 91 12.09 -18.27 3.06
CA LYS A 91 12.14 -17.01 2.29
C LYS A 91 11.55 -15.87 3.09
N ASN A 92 12.40 -15.10 3.69
CA ASN A 92 12.03 -13.74 4.09
C ASN A 92 11.69 -12.94 2.84
N LEU A 93 10.77 -12.00 2.98
CA LEU A 93 10.45 -11.06 1.91
C LEU A 93 11.70 -10.24 1.56
N ILE A 94 12.26 -10.50 0.40
CA ILE A 94 13.54 -9.93 -0.04
C ILE A 94 13.47 -8.40 -0.16
N MET A 95 12.29 -7.90 -0.50
CA MET A 95 12.11 -6.47 -0.77
C MET A 95 11.90 -5.60 0.47
N ILE A 96 11.67 -6.18 1.64
CA ILE A 96 11.47 -5.40 2.87
C ILE A 96 12.65 -4.46 3.17
N PRO A 97 13.93 -4.91 3.14
CA PRO A 97 15.04 -3.99 3.37
C PRO A 97 15.11 -2.84 2.38
N TYR A 98 14.73 -3.08 1.14
CA TYR A 98 14.71 -2.04 0.11
C TYR A 98 13.61 -1.02 0.35
N VAL A 99 12.43 -1.46 0.81
CA VAL A 99 11.35 -0.56 1.18
C VAL A 99 11.77 0.31 2.38
N ILE A 100 12.41 -0.28 3.36
CA ILE A 100 12.93 0.47 4.53
C ILE A 100 13.93 1.54 4.09
N LYS A 101 14.84 1.19 3.20
CA LYS A 101 15.89 2.09 2.73
C LYS A 101 15.36 3.19 1.81
N ASN A 102 14.46 2.87 0.91
CA ASN A 102 14.06 3.75 -0.19
C ASN A 102 12.77 4.53 0.09
N CYS A 103 12.03 4.13 1.07
CA CYS A 103 10.80 4.80 1.46
C CYS A 103 10.93 5.39 2.86
#